data_f6f2e0c291d5c21f3ced4a1a1602dda8
#
_entry.id   f6f2e0c291d5c21f3ced4a1a1602dda8
#
_cell.length_a   1.000
_cell.length_b   1.000
_cell.length_c   1.000
_cell.angle_alpha   90.00
_cell.angle_beta   90.00
_cell.angle_gamma   90.00
#
_symmetry.space_group_name_H-M   'P 1'
#
loop_
_entity.id
_entity.type
_entity.pdbx_description
1 polymer ?
#
loop_
_entity_poly.entity_id
_entity_poly.type
_entity_poly.pdbx_seq_one_letter_code
_entity_poly.pdbx_strand_id
1 'polypeptide(L)'
;LLWRKEGQPLVDAAYVAESFLRGYDALWVPLDSLTKRRYIEEFTQLRRVDPPYTNWLLFSSTVECFLRKAGAKSDAYRIVSALRKVEEWYVGDGFYSDGPGFAFDYYNSFVLHPMYVECLEVFTNSGKNKIWNAPDCNFQRAQKRMQRFGMILERFISPEGAFPVFGRSITYRTGTLQPLALLAWRGWLPKELSNG
;
A
#
# COMPACT_ATOMS: atom_id res chain seq x y z
N LEU A 1 15.12 6.42 -18.75
CA LEU A 1 15.74 6.30 -17.44
C LEU A 1 15.12 7.29 -16.48
N LEU A 2 13.91 6.94 -16.02
CA LEU A 2 13.03 7.86 -15.30
C LEU A 2 13.39 8.04 -13.79
N TRP A 3 14.29 7.21 -13.25
CA TRP A 3 14.42 7.03 -11.80
C TRP A 3 15.71 7.57 -11.18
N ARG A 4 16.44 8.48 -11.79
CA ARG A 4 17.87 8.56 -11.48
C ARG A 4 18.34 9.57 -10.45
N LYS A 5 17.60 10.57 -10.01
CA LYS A 5 18.20 11.61 -9.16
C LYS A 5 17.35 12.10 -7.99
N GLU A 6 16.06 11.88 -7.99
CA GLU A 6 15.12 12.45 -7.02
C GLU A 6 14.37 11.36 -6.25
N GLY A 7 13.71 11.72 -5.17
CA GLY A 7 12.89 10.78 -4.39
C GLY A 7 11.58 10.41 -5.08
N GLN A 8 10.97 11.35 -5.82
CA GLN A 8 9.65 11.18 -6.46
C GLN A 8 9.53 9.93 -7.34
N PRO A 9 10.53 9.51 -8.12
CA PRO A 9 10.48 8.26 -8.86
C PRO A 9 10.16 7.01 -8.03
N LEU A 10 10.48 7.00 -6.74
CA LEU A 10 10.09 5.89 -5.86
C LEU A 10 8.57 5.82 -5.69
N VAL A 11 7.89 6.97 -5.60
CA VAL A 11 6.42 7.06 -5.51
C VAL A 11 5.78 6.52 -6.79
N ASP A 12 6.23 7.03 -7.93
CA ASP A 12 5.69 6.65 -9.24
C ASP A 12 5.89 5.15 -9.53
N ALA A 13 7.08 4.64 -9.21
CA ALA A 13 7.40 3.22 -9.33
C ALA A 13 6.57 2.35 -8.38
N ALA A 14 6.25 2.82 -7.18
CA ALA A 14 5.41 2.09 -6.25
C ALA A 14 4.00 1.88 -6.81
N TYR A 15 3.40 2.88 -7.44
CA TYR A 15 2.09 2.71 -8.09
C TYR A 15 2.14 1.79 -9.32
N VAL A 16 3.22 1.81 -10.08
CA VAL A 16 3.43 0.81 -11.16
C VAL A 16 3.56 -0.59 -10.57
N ALA A 17 4.34 -0.75 -9.50
CA ALA A 17 4.50 -2.03 -8.79
C ALA A 17 3.18 -2.52 -8.20
N GLU A 18 2.38 -1.64 -7.58
CA GLU A 18 1.04 -1.94 -7.06
C GLU A 18 0.10 -2.39 -8.18
N SER A 19 0.13 -1.72 -9.34
CA SER A 19 -0.65 -2.11 -10.51
C SER A 19 -0.28 -3.53 -10.99
N PHE A 20 1.01 -3.85 -11.02
CA PHE A 20 1.46 -5.21 -11.33
C PHE A 20 1.10 -6.22 -10.25
N LEU A 21 1.08 -5.84 -8.98
CA LEU A 21 0.64 -6.73 -7.90
C LEU A 21 -0.84 -7.08 -8.03
N ARG A 22 -1.68 -6.12 -8.34
CA ARG A 22 -3.13 -6.29 -8.53
C ARG A 22 -3.48 -7.01 -9.82
N GLY A 23 -2.92 -6.55 -10.92
CA GLY A 23 -3.17 -7.08 -12.25
C GLY A 23 -2.08 -8.04 -12.75
N TYR A 24 -1.49 -8.88 -11.88
CA TYR A 24 -0.29 -9.67 -12.19
C TYR A 24 -0.43 -10.49 -13.47
N ASP A 25 -1.53 -11.23 -13.60
CA ASP A 25 -1.75 -12.11 -14.75
C ASP A 25 -2.05 -11.34 -16.05
N ALA A 26 -2.71 -10.19 -15.92
CA ALA A 26 -3.09 -9.36 -17.08
C ALA A 26 -1.98 -8.39 -17.52
N LEU A 27 -1.21 -7.86 -16.57
CA LEU A 27 -0.25 -6.78 -16.83
C LEU A 27 1.21 -7.26 -16.83
N TRP A 28 1.57 -8.19 -15.95
CA TRP A 28 2.95 -8.65 -15.81
C TRP A 28 3.24 -9.92 -16.61
N VAL A 29 2.38 -10.94 -16.49
CA VAL A 29 2.62 -12.25 -17.13
C VAL A 29 2.81 -12.14 -18.64
N PRO A 30 2.03 -11.34 -19.39
CA PRO A 30 2.15 -11.25 -20.85
C PRO A 30 3.40 -10.50 -21.36
N LEU A 31 4.11 -9.78 -20.48
CA LEU A 31 5.31 -9.05 -20.91
C LEU A 31 6.41 -10.01 -21.36
N ASP A 32 7.15 -9.60 -22.37
CA ASP A 32 8.33 -10.33 -22.83
C ASP A 32 9.47 -10.31 -21.81
N SER A 33 10.40 -11.23 -21.95
CA SER A 33 11.51 -11.41 -21.01
C SER A 33 12.46 -10.21 -20.90
N LEU A 34 12.64 -9.45 -22.00
CA LEU A 34 13.48 -8.26 -21.99
C LEU A 34 12.83 -7.13 -21.21
N THR A 35 11.53 -6.90 -21.44
CA THR A 35 10.75 -5.90 -20.72
C THR A 35 10.69 -6.21 -19.23
N LYS A 36 10.41 -7.47 -18.83
CA LYS A 36 10.45 -7.92 -17.45
C LYS A 36 11.80 -7.64 -16.78
N ARG A 37 12.89 -8.00 -17.44
CA ARG A 37 14.24 -7.76 -16.92
C ARG A 37 14.51 -6.27 -16.70
N ARG A 38 14.13 -5.40 -17.63
CA ARG A 38 14.29 -3.95 -17.52
C ARG A 38 13.51 -3.38 -16.31
N TYR A 39 12.26 -3.81 -16.09
CA TYR A 39 11.51 -3.42 -14.91
C TYR A 39 12.21 -3.86 -13.60
N ILE A 40 12.68 -5.11 -13.54
CA ILE A 40 13.38 -5.64 -12.37
C ILE A 40 14.66 -4.83 -12.09
N GLU A 41 15.44 -4.54 -13.13
CA GLU A 41 16.67 -3.74 -13.02
C GLU A 41 16.38 -2.33 -12.52
N GLU A 42 15.42 -1.62 -13.13
CA GLU A 42 15.06 -0.25 -12.74
C GLU A 42 14.49 -0.21 -11.31
N PHE A 43 13.59 -1.12 -10.95
CA PHE A 43 13.04 -1.18 -9.60
C PHE A 43 14.12 -1.48 -8.55
N THR A 44 15.08 -2.33 -8.87
CA THR A 44 16.23 -2.61 -7.99
C THR A 44 17.10 -1.37 -7.76
N GLN A 45 17.23 -0.49 -8.76
CA GLN A 45 17.96 0.77 -8.62
C GLN A 45 17.33 1.75 -7.62
N LEU A 46 16.04 1.62 -7.33
CA LEU A 46 15.34 2.48 -6.36
C LEU A 46 15.79 2.25 -4.92
N ARG A 47 16.54 1.19 -4.63
CA ARG A 47 17.17 0.96 -3.31
C ARG A 47 18.12 2.07 -2.87
N ARG A 48 18.63 2.87 -3.81
CA ARG A 48 19.45 4.06 -3.52
C ARG A 48 18.65 5.24 -2.96
N VAL A 49 17.31 5.23 -3.07
CA VAL A 49 16.45 6.26 -2.51
C VAL A 49 16.18 5.92 -1.06
N ASP A 50 16.52 6.85 -0.16
CA ASP A 50 16.15 6.77 1.25
C ASP A 50 14.76 7.38 1.41
N PRO A 51 13.73 6.56 1.67
CA PRO A 51 12.38 7.08 1.81
C PRO A 51 12.27 7.92 3.09
N PRO A 52 11.60 9.09 3.05
CA PRO A 52 11.20 9.81 4.25
C PRO A 52 10.47 8.90 5.24
N TYR A 53 10.64 9.18 6.54
CA TYR A 53 10.08 8.36 7.63
C TYR A 53 8.57 8.63 7.83
N THR A 54 7.80 8.31 6.80
CA THR A 54 6.36 8.50 6.67
C THR A 54 5.76 7.35 5.84
N ASN A 55 4.58 7.57 5.24
CA ASN A 55 3.97 6.66 4.27
C ASN A 55 4.95 6.21 3.15
N TRP A 56 6.01 6.96 2.88
CA TRP A 56 7.03 6.64 1.86
C TRP A 56 7.74 5.30 2.12
N LEU A 57 7.77 4.83 3.36
CA LEU A 57 8.28 3.49 3.66
C LEU A 57 7.49 2.40 2.93
N LEU A 58 6.17 2.62 2.74
CA LEU A 58 5.34 1.69 1.98
C LEU A 58 5.63 1.72 0.47
N PHE A 59 6.01 2.85 -0.10
CA PHE A 59 6.44 2.87 -1.50
C PHE A 59 7.64 1.96 -1.72
N SER A 60 8.65 2.06 -0.87
CA SER A 60 9.80 1.17 -0.90
C SER A 60 9.40 -0.30 -0.71
N SER A 61 8.54 -0.57 0.27
CA SER A 61 8.03 -1.93 0.55
C SER A 61 7.25 -2.51 -0.63
N THR A 62 6.39 -1.73 -1.28
CA THR A 62 5.56 -2.17 -2.41
C THR A 62 6.41 -2.58 -3.60
N VAL A 63 7.45 -1.79 -3.92
CA VAL A 63 8.41 -2.16 -4.98
C VAL A 63 9.10 -3.48 -4.66
N GLU A 64 9.57 -3.65 -3.42
CA GLU A 64 10.24 -4.89 -2.99
C GLU A 64 9.28 -6.10 -2.95
N CYS A 65 8.02 -5.89 -2.56
CA CYS A 65 6.98 -6.92 -2.62
C CYS A 65 6.70 -7.36 -4.06
N PHE A 66 6.66 -6.41 -5.00
CA PHE A 66 6.54 -6.76 -6.41
C PHE A 66 7.75 -7.56 -6.91
N LEU A 67 8.97 -7.11 -6.63
CA LEU A 67 10.20 -7.85 -6.98
C LEU A 67 10.14 -9.28 -6.45
N ARG A 68 9.68 -9.45 -5.21
CA ARG A 68 9.50 -10.77 -4.58
C ARG A 68 8.47 -11.62 -5.34
N LYS A 69 7.30 -11.09 -5.66
CA LYS A 69 6.25 -11.81 -6.40
C LYS A 69 6.72 -12.17 -7.81
N ALA A 70 7.51 -11.33 -8.45
CA ALA A 70 8.11 -11.56 -9.76
C ALA A 70 9.26 -12.58 -9.75
N GLY A 71 9.63 -13.14 -8.58
CA GLY A 71 10.73 -14.11 -8.44
C GLY A 71 12.12 -13.49 -8.45
N ALA A 72 12.22 -12.16 -8.39
CA ALA A 72 13.49 -11.45 -8.31
C ALA A 72 14.01 -11.34 -6.87
N LYS A 73 15.29 -11.00 -6.71
CA LYS A 73 15.89 -10.74 -5.39
C LYS A 73 15.23 -9.50 -4.76
N SER A 74 14.51 -9.71 -3.67
CA SER A 74 13.88 -8.64 -2.87
C SER A 74 14.68 -8.33 -1.62
N ASP A 75 14.54 -7.10 -1.11
CA ASP A 75 15.09 -6.68 0.18
C ASP A 75 14.02 -6.86 1.27
N ALA A 76 14.13 -7.96 2.01
CA ALA A 76 13.22 -8.30 3.09
C ALA A 76 13.27 -7.29 4.25
N TYR A 77 14.41 -6.63 4.49
CA TYR A 77 14.53 -5.62 5.55
C TYR A 77 13.69 -4.40 5.23
N ARG A 78 13.69 -3.91 3.99
CA ARG A 78 12.84 -2.79 3.55
C ARG A 78 11.36 -3.11 3.70
N ILE A 79 10.95 -4.34 3.39
CA ILE A 79 9.56 -4.79 3.57
C ILE A 79 9.22 -4.81 5.06
N VAL A 80 9.96 -5.55 5.86
CA VAL A 80 9.64 -5.78 7.28
C VAL A 80 9.70 -4.50 8.10
N SER A 81 10.70 -3.63 7.86
CA SER A 81 10.82 -2.36 8.59
C SER A 81 9.65 -1.43 8.29
N ALA A 82 9.20 -1.35 7.03
CA ALA A 82 8.02 -0.57 6.66
C ALA A 82 6.75 -1.11 7.34
N LEU A 83 6.52 -2.43 7.28
CA LEU A 83 5.34 -3.05 7.88
C LEU A 83 5.27 -2.82 9.39
N ARG A 84 6.41 -2.96 10.09
CA ARG A 84 6.50 -2.68 11.53
C ARG A 84 6.18 -1.24 11.86
N LYS A 85 6.70 -0.28 11.09
CA LYS A 85 6.48 1.14 11.36
C LYS A 85 5.04 1.55 11.11
N VAL A 86 4.41 1.04 10.08
CA VAL A 86 2.98 1.28 9.84
C VAL A 86 2.13 0.69 10.98
N GLU A 87 2.49 -0.50 11.50
CA GLU A 87 1.82 -1.06 12.67
C GLU A 87 1.95 -0.18 13.91
N GLU A 88 3.13 0.38 14.17
CA GLU A 88 3.39 1.31 15.28
C GLU A 88 2.59 2.62 15.14
N TRP A 89 2.27 3.04 13.92
CA TRP A 89 1.50 4.27 13.65
C TRP A 89 -0.01 4.08 13.69
N TYR A 90 -0.50 2.91 14.04
CA TYR A 90 -1.94 2.69 14.22
C TYR A 90 -2.47 3.46 15.43
N VAL A 91 -3.46 4.33 15.19
CA VAL A 91 -4.02 5.22 16.23
C VAL A 91 -5.42 4.83 16.70
N GLY A 92 -5.97 3.75 16.17
CA GLY A 92 -7.30 3.26 16.53
C GLY A 92 -8.35 3.51 15.45
N ASP A 93 -9.51 2.87 15.58
CA ASP A 93 -10.69 3.04 14.72
C ASP A 93 -10.43 2.90 13.21
N GLY A 94 -9.42 2.13 12.83
CA GLY A 94 -9.04 1.96 11.44
C GLY A 94 -8.11 3.05 10.90
N PHE A 95 -7.62 3.98 11.71
CA PHE A 95 -6.74 5.06 11.25
C PHE A 95 -5.28 4.79 11.57
N TYR A 96 -4.42 5.24 10.67
CA TYR A 96 -2.97 5.29 10.84
C TYR A 96 -2.51 6.75 10.81
N SER A 97 -1.54 7.09 11.67
CA SER A 97 -0.79 8.33 11.50
C SER A 97 0.17 8.22 10.33
N ASP A 98 0.43 9.32 9.63
CA ASP A 98 1.43 9.37 8.56
C ASP A 98 2.80 9.74 9.15
N GLY A 99 3.43 8.76 9.76
CA GLY A 99 4.71 8.90 10.44
C GLY A 99 4.58 9.03 11.97
N PRO A 100 5.70 9.34 12.67
CA PRO A 100 5.76 9.33 14.14
C PRO A 100 5.02 10.50 14.81
N GLY A 101 4.86 11.62 14.11
CA GLY A 101 4.01 12.74 14.55
C GLY A 101 2.59 12.52 14.04
N PHE A 102 1.57 12.79 14.90
CA PHE A 102 0.20 12.62 14.45
C PHE A 102 -0.08 13.47 13.20
N ALA A 103 -0.38 12.79 12.11
CA ALA A 103 -0.81 13.40 10.86
C ALA A 103 -1.95 12.55 10.26
N PHE A 104 -3.08 13.19 10.04
CA PHE A 104 -4.28 12.57 9.50
C PHE A 104 -4.63 13.23 8.16
N ASP A 105 -4.63 12.45 7.09
CA ASP A 105 -4.84 12.93 5.73
C ASP A 105 -5.30 11.83 4.77
N TYR A 106 -5.42 12.17 3.49
CA TYR A 106 -5.82 11.25 2.43
C TYR A 106 -4.89 10.07 2.21
N TYR A 107 -3.67 10.08 2.77
CA TYR A 107 -2.76 8.96 2.62
C TYR A 107 -3.21 7.70 3.37
N ASN A 108 -4.12 7.81 4.35
CA ASN A 108 -4.81 6.63 4.88
C ASN A 108 -5.54 5.85 3.79
N SER A 109 -6.22 6.56 2.88
CA SER A 109 -6.94 5.95 1.75
C SER A 109 -6.04 5.57 0.59
N PHE A 110 -5.06 6.44 0.28
CA PHE A 110 -4.32 6.36 -0.96
C PHE A 110 -3.06 5.50 -0.87
N VAL A 111 -2.48 5.35 0.33
CA VAL A 111 -1.22 4.64 0.56
C VAL A 111 -1.32 3.65 1.72
N LEU A 112 -1.65 4.15 2.93
CA LEU A 112 -1.46 3.39 4.16
C LEU A 112 -2.28 2.10 4.17
N HIS A 113 -3.57 2.15 3.95
CA HIS A 113 -4.41 0.94 3.92
C HIS A 113 -4.10 0.02 2.75
N PRO A 114 -4.18 0.48 1.48
CA PRO A 114 -4.05 -0.44 0.35
C PRO A 114 -2.67 -1.07 0.29
N MET A 115 -1.60 -0.29 0.32
CA MET A 115 -0.25 -0.83 0.20
C MET A 115 0.16 -1.68 1.40
N TYR A 116 -0.29 -1.31 2.63
CA TYR A 116 0.01 -2.10 3.82
C TYR A 116 -0.61 -3.51 3.74
N VAL A 117 -1.90 -3.59 3.41
CA VAL A 117 -2.60 -4.88 3.28
C VAL A 117 -1.97 -5.73 2.16
N GLU A 118 -1.68 -5.13 1.02
CA GLU A 118 -1.11 -5.85 -0.13
C GLU A 118 0.33 -6.31 0.13
N CYS A 119 1.14 -5.49 0.79
CA CYS A 119 2.49 -5.89 1.20
C CYS A 119 2.45 -7.04 2.22
N LEU A 120 1.54 -7.01 3.20
CA LEU A 120 1.34 -8.10 4.15
C LEU A 120 0.91 -9.38 3.43
N GLU A 121 -0.03 -9.30 2.49
CA GLU A 121 -0.48 -10.45 1.70
C GLU A 121 0.67 -11.10 0.95
N VAL A 122 1.45 -10.33 0.20
CA VAL A 122 2.59 -10.83 -0.57
C VAL A 122 3.65 -11.44 0.34
N PHE A 123 3.94 -10.78 1.46
CA PHE A 123 5.00 -11.22 2.37
C PHE A 123 4.62 -12.50 3.11
N THR A 124 3.38 -12.61 3.57
CA THR A 124 2.90 -13.80 4.31
C THR A 124 2.63 -15.00 3.41
N ASN A 125 2.09 -14.78 2.21
CA ASN A 125 1.78 -15.85 1.25
C ASN A 125 3.04 -16.45 0.60
N SER A 126 4.17 -15.79 0.65
CA SER A 126 5.43 -16.31 0.09
C SER A 126 6.01 -17.52 0.85
N GLY A 127 5.35 -18.00 1.89
CA GLY A 127 5.65 -19.23 2.62
C GLY A 127 7.01 -19.29 3.34
N LYS A 128 7.88 -18.31 3.10
CA LYS A 128 9.29 -18.36 3.50
C LYS A 128 9.64 -17.47 4.70
N ASN A 129 8.73 -16.62 5.17
CA ASN A 129 9.08 -15.71 6.26
C ASN A 129 7.88 -15.48 7.18
N LYS A 130 7.91 -16.12 8.34
CA LYS A 130 7.26 -15.54 9.51
C LYS A 130 7.99 -14.23 9.79
N ILE A 131 7.26 -13.14 9.99
CA ILE A 131 7.85 -11.89 10.47
C ILE A 131 8.29 -12.16 11.91
N TRP A 132 9.57 -12.47 12.09
CA TRP A 132 10.13 -12.74 13.40
C TRP A 132 9.94 -11.51 14.31
N ASN A 133 9.40 -11.73 15.50
CA ASN A 133 9.15 -10.68 16.51
C ASN A 133 8.28 -9.50 16.03
N ALA A 134 7.37 -9.74 15.08
CA ALA A 134 6.37 -8.77 14.69
C ALA A 134 4.98 -9.42 14.65
N PRO A 135 4.46 -9.94 15.79
CA PRO A 135 3.17 -10.62 15.85
C PRO A 135 2.00 -9.70 15.48
N ASP A 136 2.23 -8.39 15.56
CA ASP A 136 1.24 -7.38 15.25
C ASP A 136 1.12 -7.11 13.75
N CYS A 137 2.13 -7.38 12.95
CA CYS A 137 2.07 -7.33 11.48
C CYS A 137 1.26 -8.53 10.95
N ASN A 138 -0.06 -8.43 10.99
CA ASN A 138 -0.97 -9.51 10.66
C ASN A 138 -1.96 -9.09 9.58
N PHE A 139 -2.04 -9.87 8.49
CA PHE A 139 -2.89 -9.59 7.35
C PHE A 139 -4.38 -9.46 7.74
N GLN A 140 -4.92 -10.41 8.51
CA GLN A 140 -6.33 -10.39 8.91
C GLN A 140 -6.65 -9.17 9.78
N ARG A 141 -5.73 -8.76 10.65
CA ARG A 141 -5.87 -7.54 11.46
C ARG A 141 -5.88 -6.29 10.57
N ALA A 142 -4.94 -6.18 9.65
CA ALA A 142 -4.88 -5.06 8.71
C ALA A 142 -6.14 -4.98 7.83
N GLN A 143 -6.64 -6.12 7.37
CA GLN A 143 -7.90 -6.21 6.63
C GLN A 143 -9.09 -5.70 7.46
N LYS A 144 -9.23 -6.15 8.72
CA LYS A 144 -10.29 -5.67 9.63
C LYS A 144 -10.21 -4.17 9.89
N ARG A 145 -9.00 -3.63 10.03
CA ARG A 145 -8.78 -2.19 10.19
C ARG A 145 -9.20 -1.43 8.93
N MET A 146 -8.88 -1.94 7.73
CA MET A 146 -9.32 -1.35 6.48
C MET A 146 -10.84 -1.42 6.32
N GLN A 147 -11.48 -2.51 6.72
CA GLN A 147 -12.94 -2.62 6.79
C GLN A 147 -13.55 -1.55 7.70
N ARG A 148 -13.00 -1.39 8.92
CA ARG A 148 -13.46 -0.37 9.87
C ARG A 148 -13.27 1.05 9.30
N PHE A 149 -12.14 1.32 8.68
CA PHE A 149 -11.88 2.59 8.01
C PHE A 149 -12.87 2.83 6.85
N GLY A 150 -13.15 1.82 6.04
CA GLY A 150 -14.14 1.89 4.95
C GLY A 150 -15.54 2.27 5.43
N MET A 151 -15.99 1.71 6.56
CA MET A 151 -17.27 2.08 7.18
C MET A 151 -17.32 3.55 7.60
N ILE A 152 -16.19 4.13 8.01
CA ILE A 152 -16.10 5.55 8.37
C ILE A 152 -16.05 6.42 7.12
N LEU A 153 -15.30 6.01 6.10
CA LEU A 153 -15.24 6.73 4.82
C LEU A 153 -16.61 6.89 4.17
N GLU A 154 -17.40 5.83 4.17
CA GLU A 154 -18.78 5.86 3.64
C GLU A 154 -19.59 6.94 4.33
N ARG A 155 -19.52 7.04 5.66
CA ARG A 155 -20.25 8.04 6.45
C ARG A 155 -19.77 9.47 6.27
N PHE A 156 -18.58 9.67 5.68
CA PHE A 156 -18.09 11.00 5.32
C PHE A 156 -18.66 11.52 4.00
N ILE A 157 -19.30 10.67 3.22
CA ILE A 157 -19.97 11.08 1.99
C ILE A 157 -21.26 11.80 2.38
N SER A 158 -21.41 13.06 1.97
CA SER A 158 -22.65 13.82 2.20
C SER A 158 -23.79 13.26 1.34
N PRO A 159 -25.06 13.58 1.66
CA PRO A 159 -26.19 13.18 0.84
C PRO A 159 -26.09 13.65 -0.62
N GLU A 160 -25.38 14.74 -0.88
CA GLU A 160 -25.13 15.29 -2.23
C GLU A 160 -23.94 14.61 -2.93
N GLY A 161 -23.31 13.60 -2.30
CA GLY A 161 -22.17 12.90 -2.85
C GLY A 161 -20.80 13.62 -2.68
N ALA A 162 -20.76 14.67 -1.86
CA ALA A 162 -19.52 15.38 -1.58
C ALA A 162 -18.70 14.67 -0.47
N PHE A 163 -17.39 14.80 -0.53
CA PHE A 163 -16.48 14.31 0.50
C PHE A 163 -15.75 15.49 1.16
N PRO A 164 -15.63 15.53 2.51
CA PRO A 164 -15.04 16.65 3.21
C PRO A 164 -13.56 16.84 2.87
N VAL A 165 -13.16 18.10 2.90
CA VAL A 165 -11.75 18.48 2.80
C VAL A 165 -11.11 18.41 4.19
N PHE A 166 -10.07 17.60 4.36
CA PHE A 166 -9.33 17.52 5.61
C PHE A 166 -7.86 17.17 5.38
N GLY A 167 -7.02 17.54 6.36
CA GLY A 167 -5.60 17.25 6.30
C GLY A 167 -4.88 17.99 5.16
N ARG A 168 -3.81 17.37 4.68
CA ARG A 168 -2.97 17.86 3.58
C ARG A 168 -3.18 17.05 2.30
N SER A 169 -2.51 17.47 1.23
CA SER A 169 -2.49 16.70 -0.03
C SER A 169 -3.87 16.52 -0.67
N ILE A 170 -4.61 17.61 -0.71
CA ILE A 170 -6.02 17.67 -1.17
C ILE A 170 -6.22 17.14 -2.61
N THR A 171 -5.17 17.15 -3.43
CA THR A 171 -5.19 16.60 -4.77
C THR A 171 -5.45 15.10 -4.78
N TYR A 172 -5.13 14.40 -3.70
CA TYR A 172 -5.37 12.95 -3.55
C TYR A 172 -6.79 12.59 -3.07
N ARG A 173 -7.67 13.58 -2.87
CA ARG A 173 -9.07 13.30 -2.50
C ARG A 173 -9.81 12.41 -3.51
N THR A 174 -9.37 12.38 -4.76
CA THR A 174 -9.91 11.46 -5.77
C THR A 174 -9.65 9.99 -5.44
N GLY A 175 -8.58 9.69 -4.68
CA GLY A 175 -8.23 8.36 -4.20
C GLY A 175 -8.87 8.01 -2.84
N THR A 176 -9.70 8.89 -2.27
CA THR A 176 -10.29 8.71 -0.93
C THR A 176 -11.04 7.40 -0.79
N LEU A 177 -11.79 6.99 -1.80
CA LEU A 177 -12.60 5.79 -1.78
C LEU A 177 -11.84 4.52 -2.21
N GLN A 178 -10.54 4.60 -2.44
CA GLN A 178 -9.73 3.45 -2.84
C GLN A 178 -9.83 2.25 -1.88
N PRO A 179 -9.84 2.41 -0.54
CA PRO A 179 -10.06 1.28 0.37
C PRO A 179 -11.41 0.61 0.17
N LEU A 180 -12.48 1.37 -0.05
CA LEU A 180 -13.81 0.81 -0.34
C LEU A 180 -13.82 0.05 -1.66
N ALA A 181 -13.23 0.61 -2.70
CA ALA A 181 -13.09 -0.05 -4.00
C ALA A 181 -12.28 -1.35 -3.89
N LEU A 182 -11.18 -1.34 -3.12
CA LEU A 182 -10.37 -2.52 -2.89
C LEU A 182 -11.12 -3.59 -2.09
N LEU A 183 -11.86 -3.19 -1.04
CA LEU A 183 -12.71 -4.09 -0.26
C LEU A 183 -13.79 -4.73 -1.13
N ALA A 184 -14.44 -3.95 -1.99
CA ALA A 184 -15.46 -4.44 -2.92
C ALA A 184 -14.87 -5.43 -3.93
N TRP A 185 -13.78 -5.04 -4.58
CA TRP A 185 -13.11 -5.88 -5.57
C TRP A 185 -12.61 -7.22 -5.01
N ARG A 186 -12.16 -7.22 -3.75
CA ARG A 186 -11.68 -8.42 -3.06
C ARG A 186 -12.80 -9.24 -2.40
N GLY A 187 -14.05 -8.79 -2.43
CA GLY A 187 -15.15 -9.44 -1.71
C GLY A 187 -15.01 -9.36 -0.18
N TRP A 188 -14.39 -8.29 0.32
CA TRP A 188 -14.13 -8.07 1.75
C TRP A 188 -15.01 -6.99 2.37
N LEU A 189 -16.02 -6.50 1.63
CA LEU A 189 -16.95 -5.51 2.20
C LEU A 189 -17.61 -6.06 3.46
N PRO A 190 -17.69 -5.28 4.54
CA PRO A 190 -18.54 -5.59 5.69
C PRO A 190 -19.98 -5.70 5.25
N LYS A 191 -20.77 -6.56 5.93
CA LYS A 191 -22.19 -6.75 5.60
C LYS A 191 -22.98 -5.44 5.68
N GLU A 192 -22.60 -4.55 6.57
CA GLU A 192 -23.21 -3.24 6.78
C GLU A 192 -23.06 -2.31 5.56
N LEU A 193 -22.01 -2.52 4.74
CA LEU A 193 -21.75 -1.74 3.52
C LEU A 193 -22.23 -2.43 2.24
N SER A 194 -22.54 -3.73 2.30
CA SER A 194 -22.95 -4.49 1.12
C SER A 194 -24.43 -4.36 0.80
N ASN A 195 -25.22 -3.78 1.69
CA ASN A 195 -26.68 -3.65 1.59
C ASN A 195 -27.13 -2.20 1.30
N GLY A 196 -26.23 -1.30 1.06
CA GLY A 196 -26.44 0.08 0.62
C GLY A 196 -26.00 0.27 -0.83
#